data_3c693c3a25e763258fd9da4e4d64a9ab
#
_entry.id   3c693c3a25e763258fd9da4e4d64a9ab
#
_cell.length_a   1.000
_cell.length_b   1.000
_cell.length_c   1.000
_cell.angle_alpha   90.00
_cell.angle_beta   90.00
_cell.angle_gamma   90.00
#
_symmetry.space_group_name_H-M   'P 1'
#
loop_
_entity.id
_entity.type
_entity.pdbx_description
1 polymer ?
#
loop_
_entity_poly.entity_id
_entity_poly.type
_entity_poly.pdbx_seq_one_letter_code
_entity_poly.pdbx_strand_id
1 'polypeptide(L)'
;GLPVQATSVPGVAQRTGATSYYLELLPAPMVDREGRAPVFCLSPTSGDLDLVVSSELLETARALERGLLDETRTVLISSTGRALTVAEKMQQADGRFDLGRIERAAQALSREAVLFDMQAEARAAGTVISSVLFGAIAASGLLPLPRAACEATIRGSGRGVAQSLAGFSRGFDGFVRARVARSAPGTGTGTGTGTGTGAGAGA
;
A
#
# COMPACT_ATOMS: atom_id res chain seq x y z
N GLY A 1 15.83 21.36 8.28
CA GLY A 1 14.91 20.32 7.88
C GLY A 1 15.24 19.82 6.48
N LEU A 2 14.71 18.66 6.10
CA LEU A 2 14.86 18.15 4.73
C LEU A 2 13.95 18.93 3.79
N PRO A 3 14.36 19.22 2.55
CA PRO A 3 13.47 19.75 1.53
C PRO A 3 12.34 18.75 1.24
N VAL A 4 11.10 19.22 1.27
CA VAL A 4 9.92 18.40 1.02
C VAL A 4 8.86 19.20 0.27
N GLN A 5 8.20 18.57 -0.68
CA GLN A 5 7.00 19.08 -1.33
C GLN A 5 5.87 18.05 -1.21
N ALA A 6 4.69 18.52 -0.90
CA ALA A 6 3.47 17.74 -0.90
C ALA A 6 2.43 18.38 -1.80
N THR A 7 1.83 17.59 -2.67
CA THR A 7 0.69 17.97 -3.49
C THR A 7 -0.48 17.04 -3.22
N SER A 8 -1.70 17.54 -3.38
CA SER A 8 -2.90 16.71 -3.23
C SER A 8 -3.86 16.96 -4.39
N VAL A 9 -4.42 15.88 -4.90
CA VAL A 9 -5.50 15.92 -5.88
C VAL A 9 -6.74 15.40 -5.17
N PRO A 10 -7.64 16.29 -4.72
CA PRO A 10 -8.87 15.86 -4.07
C PRO A 10 -9.76 15.14 -5.07
N GLY A 11 -10.26 13.99 -4.68
CA GLY A 11 -11.26 13.26 -5.46
C GLY A 11 -12.59 13.99 -5.42
N VAL A 12 -13.19 14.23 -6.57
CA VAL A 12 -14.56 14.72 -6.64
C VAL A 12 -15.53 13.54 -6.58
N ALA A 13 -16.52 13.61 -5.70
CA ALA A 13 -17.49 12.55 -5.44
C ALA A 13 -18.22 12.04 -6.70
N GLN A 14 -18.31 12.88 -7.72
CA GLN A 14 -18.96 12.56 -9.01
C GLN A 14 -18.13 11.64 -9.93
N ARG A 15 -16.83 11.46 -9.67
CA ARG A 15 -15.96 10.64 -10.52
C ARG A 15 -15.42 9.39 -9.81
N THR A 16 -14.74 9.51 -8.70
CA THR A 16 -14.16 8.36 -8.01
C THR A 16 -14.10 8.51 -6.48
N GLY A 17 -14.24 9.74 -5.96
CA GLY A 17 -14.12 10.02 -4.52
C GLY A 17 -12.72 9.82 -3.93
N ALA A 18 -11.77 9.32 -4.72
CA ALA A 18 -10.42 9.04 -4.25
C ALA A 18 -9.60 10.32 -4.15
N THR A 19 -8.90 10.50 -3.04
CA THR A 19 -7.91 11.57 -2.87
C THR A 19 -6.52 10.97 -2.99
N SER A 20 -5.69 11.57 -3.85
CA SER A 20 -4.29 11.19 -3.99
C SER A 20 -3.39 12.25 -3.38
N TYR A 21 -2.39 11.82 -2.63
CA TYR A 21 -1.32 12.66 -2.12
C TYR A 21 -0.01 12.22 -2.78
N TYR A 22 0.76 13.20 -3.24
CA TYR A 22 2.10 12.97 -3.76
C TYR A 22 3.10 13.76 -2.93
N LEU A 23 4.13 13.08 -2.45
CA LEU A 23 5.19 13.67 -1.65
C LEU A 23 6.53 13.40 -2.30
N GLU A 24 7.33 14.44 -2.47
CA GLU A 24 8.75 14.34 -2.75
C GLU A 24 9.54 14.82 -1.55
N LEU A 25 10.56 14.05 -1.19
CA LEU A 25 11.42 14.33 -0.05
C LEU A 25 12.88 14.07 -0.47
N LEU A 26 13.72 15.05 -0.30
CA LEU A 26 15.15 14.91 -0.57
C LEU A 26 15.88 14.58 0.73
N PRO A 27 16.58 13.43 0.80
CA PRO A 27 17.19 12.93 2.05
C PRO A 27 18.42 13.72 2.49
N ALA A 28 18.94 14.61 1.66
CA ALA A 28 20.08 15.48 1.98
C ALA A 28 19.82 16.91 1.49
N PRO A 29 20.52 17.91 2.00
CA PRO A 29 20.51 19.23 1.38
C PRO A 29 21.23 19.12 0.02
N MET A 30 20.49 18.65 -0.98
CA MET A 30 20.96 18.63 -2.35
C MET A 30 20.79 20.02 -2.93
N VAL A 31 21.86 20.75 -2.94
CA VAL A 31 22.06 21.85 -3.88
C VAL A 31 22.88 21.26 -5.03
N ASP A 32 22.60 21.70 -6.25
CA ASP A 32 23.45 21.36 -7.37
C ASP A 32 24.85 22.01 -7.21
N ARG A 33 25.75 21.76 -8.16
CA ARG A 33 27.11 22.32 -8.11
C ARG A 33 27.12 23.84 -8.15
N GLU A 34 26.05 24.47 -8.60
CA GLU A 34 25.84 25.92 -8.67
C GLU A 34 25.07 26.47 -7.46
N GLY A 35 24.75 25.64 -6.47
CA GLY A 35 24.06 26.05 -5.25
C GLY A 35 22.55 26.28 -5.41
N ARG A 36 21.95 25.79 -6.51
CA ARG A 36 20.51 25.96 -6.77
C ARG A 36 19.69 24.95 -5.98
N ALA A 37 18.53 25.39 -5.50
CA ALA A 37 17.57 24.53 -4.83
C ALA A 37 16.99 23.48 -5.79
N PRO A 38 16.64 22.28 -5.29
CA PRO A 38 16.00 21.25 -6.11
C PRO A 38 14.64 21.69 -6.62
N VAL A 39 14.32 21.24 -7.83
CA VAL A 39 12.99 21.43 -8.42
C VAL A 39 12.19 20.16 -8.18
N PHE A 40 11.03 20.29 -7.55
CA PHE A 40 10.11 19.20 -7.27
C PHE A 40 9.04 19.07 -8.35
N CYS A 41 8.58 17.84 -8.61
CA CYS A 41 7.46 17.58 -9.49
C CYS A 41 6.11 17.84 -8.79
N LEU A 42 5.09 18.24 -9.54
CA LEU A 42 3.73 18.45 -9.01
C LEU A 42 2.90 17.17 -9.01
N SER A 43 3.32 16.16 -9.76
CA SER A 43 2.62 14.88 -9.91
C SER A 43 3.60 13.72 -10.02
N PRO A 44 3.19 12.52 -9.64
CA PRO A 44 4.04 11.33 -9.75
C PRO A 44 4.34 11.01 -11.21
N THR A 45 5.58 10.61 -11.47
CA THR A 45 6.02 10.04 -12.74
C THR A 45 5.84 8.51 -12.70
N SER A 46 5.31 7.94 -13.79
CA SER A 46 5.14 6.50 -13.90
C SER A 46 6.49 5.76 -13.73
N GLY A 47 6.50 4.72 -12.92
CA GLY A 47 7.69 3.90 -12.65
C GLY A 47 8.80 4.57 -11.83
N ASP A 48 8.60 5.81 -11.35
CA ASP A 48 9.63 6.57 -10.63
C ASP A 48 9.29 6.80 -9.15
N LEU A 49 8.49 5.93 -8.55
CA LEU A 49 8.09 6.03 -7.16
C LEU A 49 8.80 4.99 -6.29
N ASP A 50 9.36 5.44 -5.16
CA ASP A 50 9.97 4.55 -4.17
C ASP A 50 8.92 3.85 -3.32
N LEU A 51 7.79 4.53 -3.05
CA LEU A 51 6.72 4.04 -2.20
C LEU A 51 5.35 4.43 -2.76
N VAL A 52 4.47 3.44 -2.89
CA VAL A 52 3.04 3.62 -3.16
C VAL A 52 2.25 3.07 -1.98
N VAL A 53 1.28 3.83 -1.48
CA VAL A 53 0.45 3.45 -0.33
C VAL A 53 -1.02 3.53 -0.72
N SER A 54 -1.77 2.47 -0.49
CA SER A 54 -3.19 2.39 -0.82
C SER A 54 -4.04 1.99 0.40
N SER A 55 -5.13 2.70 0.62
CA SER A 55 -6.08 2.39 1.70
C SER A 55 -6.99 1.19 1.42
N GLU A 56 -7.04 0.74 0.15
CA GLU A 56 -7.83 -0.40 -0.30
C GLU A 56 -7.31 -0.95 -1.64
N LEU A 57 -7.64 -2.21 -1.96
CA LEU A 57 -7.16 -2.87 -3.19
C LEU A 57 -7.64 -2.20 -4.47
N LEU A 58 -8.78 -1.53 -4.46
CA LEU A 58 -9.28 -0.83 -5.64
C LEU A 58 -8.38 0.37 -6.02
N GLU A 59 -7.83 1.06 -5.02
CA GLU A 59 -6.86 2.12 -5.26
C GLU A 59 -5.52 1.55 -5.75
N THR A 60 -5.15 0.35 -5.28
CA THR A 60 -4.01 -0.39 -5.83
C THR A 60 -4.20 -0.72 -7.31
N ALA A 61 -5.40 -1.17 -7.71
CA ALA A 61 -5.71 -1.41 -9.12
C ALA A 61 -5.55 -0.14 -9.96
N ARG A 62 -6.01 1.01 -9.46
CA ARG A 62 -5.82 2.31 -10.13
C ARG A 62 -4.34 2.72 -10.23
N ALA A 63 -3.54 2.42 -9.21
CA ALA A 63 -2.11 2.66 -9.26
C ALA A 63 -1.41 1.80 -10.33
N LEU A 64 -1.83 0.53 -10.45
CA LEU A 64 -1.38 -0.38 -11.51
C LEU A 64 -1.77 0.13 -12.91
N GLU A 65 -3.03 0.51 -13.11
CA GLU A 65 -3.52 1.06 -14.39
C GLU A 65 -2.79 2.33 -14.82
N ARG A 66 -2.37 3.15 -13.85
CA ARG A 66 -1.60 4.37 -14.10
C ARG A 66 -0.10 4.13 -14.28
N GLY A 67 0.37 2.88 -14.18
CA GLY A 67 1.78 2.54 -14.28
C GLY A 67 2.64 3.14 -13.16
N LEU A 68 2.09 3.31 -11.95
CA LEU A 68 2.80 3.90 -10.83
C LEU A 68 3.74 2.93 -10.10
N LEU A 69 3.63 1.63 -10.38
CA LEU A 69 4.47 0.60 -9.78
C LEU A 69 5.60 0.20 -10.73
N ASP A 70 6.74 -0.12 -10.16
CA ASP A 70 7.91 -0.63 -10.86
C ASP A 70 8.50 -1.81 -10.07
N GLU A 71 8.77 -2.93 -10.76
CA GLU A 71 9.26 -4.18 -10.15
C GLU A 71 10.66 -4.08 -9.56
N THR A 72 11.45 -3.09 -9.97
CA THR A 72 12.81 -2.88 -9.49
C THR A 72 12.91 -1.83 -8.40
N ARG A 73 11.92 -0.92 -8.31
CA ARG A 73 12.00 0.27 -7.46
C ARG A 73 10.90 0.35 -6.41
N THR A 74 9.64 0.18 -6.80
CA THR A 74 8.52 0.57 -5.97
C THR A 74 8.22 -0.44 -4.86
N VAL A 75 8.15 0.00 -3.62
CA VAL A 75 7.50 -0.73 -2.53
C VAL A 75 6.03 -0.33 -2.49
N LEU A 76 5.15 -1.31 -2.52
CA LEU A 76 3.72 -1.12 -2.36
C LEU A 76 3.29 -1.52 -0.95
N ILE A 77 2.57 -0.63 -0.27
CA ILE A 77 1.86 -0.92 0.98
C ILE A 77 0.37 -0.77 0.71
N SER A 78 -0.42 -1.84 0.83
CA SER A 78 -1.85 -1.78 0.56
C SER A 78 -2.68 -2.50 1.61
N SER A 79 -3.85 -1.92 1.90
CA SER A 79 -4.85 -2.61 2.69
C SER A 79 -5.62 -3.61 1.81
N THR A 80 -5.77 -4.84 2.31
CA THR A 80 -6.67 -5.84 1.72
C THR A 80 -8.13 -5.63 2.13
N GLY A 81 -8.39 -4.69 3.06
CA GLY A 81 -9.73 -4.30 3.45
C GLY A 81 -10.54 -3.81 2.25
N ARG A 82 -11.81 -4.18 2.19
CA ARG A 82 -12.69 -3.89 1.07
C ARG A 82 -13.78 -2.90 1.45
N ALA A 83 -13.84 -1.77 0.76
CA ALA A 83 -15.05 -0.96 0.66
C ALA A 83 -15.76 -1.32 -0.66
N LEU A 84 -17.03 -1.75 -0.59
CA LEU A 84 -17.84 -2.01 -1.78
C LEU A 84 -18.13 -0.68 -2.50
N THR A 85 -17.83 -0.60 -3.78
CA THR A 85 -18.24 0.54 -4.60
C THR A 85 -19.76 0.60 -4.74
N VAL A 86 -20.31 1.77 -5.08
CA VAL A 86 -21.74 1.91 -5.33
C VAL A 86 -22.17 1.01 -6.49
N ALA A 87 -21.35 0.88 -7.53
CA ALA A 87 -21.64 0.01 -8.67
C ALA A 87 -21.73 -1.47 -8.27
N GLU A 88 -20.83 -1.95 -7.40
CA GLU A 88 -20.88 -3.32 -6.89
C GLU A 88 -22.09 -3.59 -5.99
N LYS A 89 -22.57 -2.57 -5.25
CA LYS A 89 -23.78 -2.67 -4.43
C LYS A 89 -25.04 -2.72 -5.27
N MET A 90 -25.02 -2.14 -6.47
CA MET A 90 -26.18 -2.05 -7.37
C MET A 90 -26.27 -3.21 -8.37
N GLN A 91 -25.21 -3.95 -8.61
CA GLN A 91 -25.25 -5.11 -9.50
C GLN A 91 -25.77 -6.34 -8.77
N GLN A 92 -26.86 -6.91 -9.28
CA GLN A 92 -27.44 -8.19 -8.81
C GLN A 92 -26.62 -9.41 -9.25
N ALA A 93 -25.69 -9.27 -10.18
CA ALA A 93 -24.75 -10.29 -10.62
C ALA A 93 -23.37 -10.03 -9.97
N ASP A 94 -22.56 -11.08 -9.87
CA ASP A 94 -21.26 -11.10 -9.19
C ASP A 94 -20.23 -10.17 -9.86
N GLY A 95 -20.49 -8.85 -9.84
CA GLY A 95 -19.61 -7.78 -10.30
C GLY A 95 -18.40 -7.57 -9.39
N ARG A 96 -18.01 -8.60 -8.64
CA ARG A 96 -16.84 -8.56 -7.77
C ARG A 96 -15.58 -8.53 -8.63
N PHE A 97 -14.81 -7.48 -8.50
CA PHE A 97 -13.45 -7.49 -9.01
C PHE A 97 -12.70 -8.70 -8.42
N ASP A 98 -11.97 -9.43 -9.26
CA ASP A 98 -11.07 -10.49 -8.80
C ASP A 98 -9.91 -9.87 -8.00
N LEU A 99 -10.11 -9.76 -6.69
CA LEU A 99 -9.13 -9.18 -5.78
C LEU A 99 -7.82 -9.96 -5.80
N GLY A 100 -7.89 -11.29 -5.95
CA GLY A 100 -6.70 -12.13 -6.08
C GLY A 100 -5.90 -11.80 -7.35
N ARG A 101 -6.54 -11.36 -8.42
CA ARG A 101 -5.84 -10.87 -9.61
C ARG A 101 -5.10 -9.56 -9.34
N ILE A 102 -5.72 -8.63 -8.60
CA ILE A 102 -5.09 -7.37 -8.20
C ILE A 102 -3.88 -7.65 -7.30
N GLU A 103 -4.03 -8.54 -6.31
CA GLU A 103 -2.92 -8.91 -5.42
C GLU A 103 -1.75 -9.55 -6.17
N ARG A 104 -2.02 -10.48 -7.08
CA ARG A 104 -0.98 -11.09 -7.93
C ARG A 104 -0.28 -10.06 -8.82
N ALA A 105 -1.03 -9.17 -9.45
CA ALA A 105 -0.47 -8.10 -10.28
C ALA A 105 0.37 -7.13 -9.44
N ALA A 106 -0.10 -6.75 -8.26
CA ALA A 106 0.63 -5.91 -7.33
C ALA A 106 1.96 -6.55 -6.91
N GLN A 107 1.96 -7.86 -6.63
CA GLN A 107 3.17 -8.60 -6.29
C GLN A 107 4.16 -8.71 -7.45
N ALA A 108 3.66 -8.86 -8.68
CA ALA A 108 4.50 -9.01 -9.87
C ALA A 108 5.11 -7.69 -10.36
N LEU A 109 4.38 -6.58 -10.19
CA LEU A 109 4.74 -5.27 -10.74
C LEU A 109 5.30 -4.29 -9.71
N SER A 110 5.64 -4.76 -8.52
CA SER A 110 6.36 -3.97 -7.51
C SER A 110 7.58 -4.72 -7.00
N ARG A 111 8.63 -3.98 -6.62
CA ARG A 111 9.81 -4.56 -5.99
C ARG A 111 9.46 -5.35 -4.73
N GLU A 112 8.51 -4.83 -3.99
CA GLU A 112 7.97 -5.46 -2.79
C GLU A 112 6.52 -5.02 -2.60
N ALA A 113 5.59 -5.97 -2.40
CA ALA A 113 4.22 -5.68 -2.02
C ALA A 113 3.94 -6.21 -0.61
N VAL A 114 3.54 -5.32 0.30
CA VAL A 114 3.15 -5.65 1.67
C VAL A 114 1.65 -5.39 1.81
N LEU A 115 0.88 -6.46 1.92
CA LEU A 115 -0.58 -6.45 1.91
C LEU A 115 -1.11 -7.03 3.23
N PHE A 116 -2.00 -6.30 3.91
CA PHE A 116 -2.71 -6.80 5.10
C PHE A 116 -3.99 -6.00 5.35
N ASP A 117 -4.93 -6.53 6.13
CA ASP A 117 -6.19 -5.83 6.44
C ASP A 117 -5.99 -4.70 7.45
N MET A 118 -5.62 -3.52 6.93
CA MET A 118 -5.43 -2.32 7.75
C MET A 118 -6.76 -1.77 8.29
N GLN A 119 -7.86 -2.09 7.63
CA GLN A 119 -9.18 -1.68 8.10
C GLN A 119 -9.59 -2.45 9.36
N ALA A 120 -9.26 -3.74 9.42
CA ALA A 120 -9.44 -4.54 10.64
C ALA A 120 -8.56 -4.01 11.79
N GLU A 121 -7.30 -3.68 11.51
CA GLU A 121 -6.39 -3.10 12.50
C GLU A 121 -6.88 -1.73 13.00
N ALA A 122 -7.42 -0.89 12.13
CA ALA A 122 -7.99 0.40 12.51
C ALA A 122 -9.23 0.24 13.41
N ARG A 123 -10.14 -0.68 13.05
CA ARG A 123 -11.31 -1.00 13.90
C ARG A 123 -10.89 -1.50 15.28
N ALA A 124 -9.90 -2.39 15.33
CA ALA A 124 -9.40 -2.94 16.59
C ALA A 124 -8.73 -1.88 17.49
N ALA A 125 -8.18 -0.82 16.90
CA ALA A 125 -7.60 0.32 17.62
C ALA A 125 -8.61 1.43 17.97
N GLY A 126 -9.85 1.33 17.46
CA GLY A 126 -10.86 2.39 17.61
C GLY A 126 -10.46 3.69 16.91
N THR A 127 -9.78 3.59 15.76
CA THR A 127 -9.26 4.75 15.03
C THR A 127 -9.54 4.64 13.52
N VAL A 128 -9.05 5.61 12.76
CA VAL A 128 -9.15 5.64 11.31
C VAL A 128 -7.96 4.96 10.65
N ILE A 129 -8.16 4.46 9.42
CA ILE A 129 -7.13 3.73 8.67
C ILE A 129 -5.84 4.54 8.45
N SER A 130 -5.92 5.86 8.35
CA SER A 130 -4.74 6.71 8.16
C SER A 130 -3.71 6.58 9.28
N SER A 131 -4.13 6.33 10.53
CA SER A 131 -3.20 6.06 11.64
C SER A 131 -2.44 4.74 11.44
N VAL A 132 -3.11 3.71 10.92
CA VAL A 132 -2.51 2.41 10.60
C VAL A 132 -1.57 2.53 9.41
N LEU A 133 -1.99 3.22 8.34
CA LEU A 133 -1.16 3.50 7.17
C LEU A 133 0.13 4.24 7.57
N PHE A 134 0.02 5.24 8.45
CA PHE A 134 1.19 5.97 8.92
C PHE A 134 2.18 5.07 9.67
N GLY A 135 1.68 4.13 10.48
CA GLY A 135 2.51 3.11 11.13
C GLY A 135 3.22 2.20 10.14
N ALA A 136 2.50 1.73 9.11
CA ALA A 136 3.07 0.89 8.05
C ALA A 136 4.14 1.64 7.22
N ILE A 137 3.90 2.91 6.90
CA ILE A 137 4.89 3.77 6.23
C ILE A 137 6.14 3.91 7.09
N ALA A 138 6.01 4.18 8.39
CA ALA A 138 7.17 4.28 9.28
C ALA A 138 7.94 2.96 9.38
N ALA A 139 7.25 1.81 9.39
CA ALA A 139 7.86 0.49 9.44
C ALA A 139 8.60 0.10 8.15
N SER A 140 8.26 0.70 7.02
CA SER A 140 8.93 0.43 5.74
C SER A 140 10.40 0.84 5.76
N GLY A 141 10.76 1.84 6.56
CA GLY A 141 12.11 2.39 6.64
C GLY A 141 12.55 3.17 5.39
N LEU A 142 11.64 3.40 4.44
CA LEU A 142 11.94 4.13 3.19
C LEU A 142 12.02 5.64 3.39
N LEU A 143 11.32 6.16 4.39
CA LEU A 143 11.39 7.57 4.73
C LEU A 143 12.36 7.78 5.89
N PRO A 144 13.12 8.88 5.92
CA PRO A 144 14.03 9.22 7.01
C PRO A 144 13.26 9.75 8.24
N LEU A 145 12.22 9.00 8.66
CA LEU A 145 11.32 9.33 9.75
C LEU A 145 11.42 8.26 10.85
N PRO A 146 12.22 8.49 11.90
CA PRO A 146 12.30 7.58 13.03
C PRO A 146 10.92 7.39 13.69
N ARG A 147 10.62 6.17 14.15
CA ARG A 147 9.36 5.85 14.83
C ARG A 147 9.02 6.86 15.93
N ALA A 148 10.02 7.24 16.74
CA ALA A 148 9.84 8.20 17.83
C ALA A 148 9.35 9.59 17.33
N ALA A 149 9.83 10.05 16.17
CA ALA A 149 9.38 11.32 15.58
C ALA A 149 7.93 11.23 15.09
N CYS A 150 7.55 10.09 14.46
CA CYS A 150 6.18 9.84 14.05
C CYS A 150 5.23 9.84 15.26
N GLU A 151 5.58 9.13 16.32
CA GLU A 151 4.80 9.10 17.55
C GLU A 151 4.71 10.48 18.24
N ALA A 152 5.79 11.26 18.23
CA ALA A 152 5.79 12.63 18.77
C ALA A 152 4.82 13.53 17.97
N THR A 153 4.79 13.39 16.64
CA THR A 153 3.83 14.11 15.79
C THR A 153 2.39 13.75 16.14
N ILE A 154 2.08 12.46 16.37
CA ILE A 154 0.75 12.02 16.79
C ILE A 154 0.40 12.63 18.16
N ARG A 155 1.32 12.61 19.13
CA ARG A 155 1.11 13.22 20.45
C ARG A 155 0.80 14.71 20.35
N GLY A 156 1.43 15.42 19.41
CA GLY A 156 1.20 16.85 19.16
C GLY A 156 -0.11 17.17 18.45
N SER A 157 -0.85 16.18 17.91
CA SER A 157 -2.10 16.42 17.17
C SER A 157 -3.29 16.85 18.04
N GLY A 158 -3.25 16.59 19.33
CA GLY A 158 -4.19 17.06 20.35
C GLY A 158 -5.53 16.32 20.42
N ARG A 159 -5.93 15.54 19.43
CA ARG A 159 -7.22 14.80 19.41
C ARG A 159 -7.03 13.32 19.12
N GLY A 160 -7.73 12.46 19.88
CA GLY A 160 -7.71 11.01 19.63
C GLY A 160 -6.31 10.40 19.71
N VAL A 161 -5.40 10.99 20.50
CA VAL A 161 -3.97 10.63 20.53
C VAL A 161 -3.77 9.17 20.90
N ALA A 162 -4.47 8.68 21.92
CA ALA A 162 -4.32 7.29 22.37
C ALA A 162 -4.72 6.29 21.27
N GLN A 163 -5.88 6.51 20.63
CA GLN A 163 -6.38 5.67 19.56
C GLN A 163 -5.48 5.75 18.30
N SER A 164 -4.98 6.95 17.98
CA SER A 164 -4.07 7.16 16.86
C SER A 164 -2.72 6.48 17.09
N LEU A 165 -2.16 6.53 18.31
CA LEU A 165 -0.95 5.81 18.68
C LEU A 165 -1.16 4.30 18.65
N ALA A 166 -2.32 3.80 19.12
CA ALA A 166 -2.67 2.40 19.02
C ALA A 166 -2.75 1.94 17.54
N GLY A 167 -3.43 2.71 16.68
CA GLY A 167 -3.50 2.44 15.25
C GLY A 167 -2.13 2.47 14.57
N PHE A 168 -1.31 3.45 14.89
CA PHE A 168 0.07 3.55 14.40
C PHE A 168 0.89 2.32 14.78
N SER A 169 0.86 1.90 16.06
CA SER A 169 1.58 0.71 16.51
C SER A 169 1.10 -0.55 15.78
N ARG A 170 -0.23 -0.73 15.65
CA ARG A 170 -0.81 -1.88 14.93
C ARG A 170 -0.41 -1.89 13.45
N GLY A 171 -0.35 -0.73 12.83
CA GLY A 171 0.11 -0.57 11.45
C GLY A 171 1.59 -0.93 11.28
N PHE A 172 2.43 -0.46 12.20
CA PHE A 172 3.85 -0.78 12.25
C PHE A 172 4.07 -2.29 12.40
N ASP A 173 3.46 -2.91 13.39
CA ASP A 173 3.59 -4.33 13.67
C ASP A 173 2.95 -5.18 12.57
N GLY A 174 1.82 -4.73 12.00
CA GLY A 174 1.13 -5.37 10.87
C GLY A 174 2.01 -5.44 9.62
N PHE A 175 2.68 -4.35 9.29
CA PHE A 175 3.66 -4.31 8.21
C PHE A 175 4.79 -5.31 8.42
N VAL A 176 5.39 -5.32 9.61
CA VAL A 176 6.50 -6.23 9.95
C VAL A 176 6.05 -7.69 9.83
N ARG A 177 4.87 -8.04 10.39
CA ARG A 177 4.32 -9.40 10.29
C ARG A 177 4.07 -9.82 8.84
N ALA A 178 3.44 -8.95 8.05
CA ALA A 178 3.12 -9.25 6.64
C ALA A 178 4.39 -9.42 5.80
N ARG A 179 5.40 -8.61 6.06
CA ARG A 179 6.71 -8.70 5.38
C ARG A 179 7.44 -10.00 5.70
N VAL A 180 7.46 -10.41 6.97
CA VAL A 180 8.07 -11.67 7.40
C VAL A 180 7.33 -12.88 6.82
N ALA A 181 5.99 -12.88 6.84
CA ALA A 181 5.17 -13.95 6.29
C ALA A 181 5.44 -14.17 4.79
N ARG A 182 5.68 -13.09 4.04
CA ARG A 182 6.03 -13.15 2.62
C ARG A 182 7.42 -13.75 2.37
N SER A 183 8.36 -13.47 3.26
CA SER A 183 9.76 -13.95 3.15
C SER A 183 9.93 -15.40 3.59
N ALA A 184 8.94 -16.00 4.24
CA ALA A 184 8.97 -17.41 4.61
C ALA A 184 8.85 -18.28 3.35
N PRO A 185 9.71 -19.29 3.15
CA PRO A 185 9.62 -20.20 2.02
C PRO A 185 8.26 -20.89 2.04
N GLY A 186 7.48 -20.70 0.97
CA GLY A 186 6.16 -21.29 0.84
C GLY A 186 6.24 -22.81 0.95
N THR A 187 5.57 -23.39 1.93
CA THR A 187 5.24 -24.82 1.95
C THR A 187 4.26 -25.05 0.80
N GLY A 188 4.83 -25.32 -0.38
CA GLY A 188 4.06 -25.74 -1.54
C GLY A 188 3.43 -27.11 -1.24
N THR A 189 2.17 -27.10 -0.83
CA THR A 189 1.32 -28.29 -0.88
C THR A 189 0.94 -28.55 -2.33
N GLY A 190 1.88 -29.16 -3.07
CA GLY A 190 1.61 -29.77 -4.35
C GLY A 190 0.89 -31.10 -4.12
N THR A 191 -0.43 -31.10 -4.03
CA THR A 191 -1.23 -32.31 -4.19
C THR A 191 -1.35 -32.63 -5.67
N GLY A 192 -0.30 -33.23 -6.20
CA GLY A 192 -0.36 -33.92 -7.48
C GLY A 192 -0.95 -35.32 -7.27
N THR A 193 -2.25 -35.47 -7.38
CA THR A 193 -2.88 -36.77 -7.58
C THR A 193 -2.96 -37.03 -9.08
N GLY A 194 -1.87 -37.56 -9.63
CA GLY A 194 -1.87 -38.23 -10.90
C GLY A 194 -2.32 -39.67 -10.74
N THR A 195 -3.58 -40.00 -11.01
CA THR A 195 -4.02 -41.35 -11.27
C THR A 195 -4.18 -41.52 -12.78
N GLY A 196 -3.07 -41.96 -13.40
CA GLY A 196 -3.14 -42.58 -14.69
C GLY A 196 -3.60 -44.04 -14.52
N THR A 197 -4.71 -44.39 -15.11
CA THR A 197 -5.09 -45.78 -15.44
C THR A 197 -5.31 -45.86 -16.91
N GLY A 198 -4.31 -46.40 -17.60
CA GLY A 198 -4.48 -46.95 -18.93
C GLY A 198 -5.08 -48.35 -18.87
N ALA A 199 -5.99 -48.61 -19.77
CA ALA A 199 -6.35 -49.91 -20.32
C ALA A 199 -6.98 -49.57 -21.67
N GLY A 200 -6.58 -50.02 -22.82
CA GLY A 200 -6.01 -51.30 -23.22
C GLY A 200 -7.06 -52.09 -23.92
N ALA A 201 -6.80 -52.38 -25.23
CA ALA A 201 -7.38 -53.40 -26.07
C ALA A 201 -8.81 -53.18 -26.59
N GLY A 202 -9.07 -53.22 -27.85
CA GLY A 202 -8.88 -54.27 -28.80
C GLY A 202 -10.10 -54.37 -29.72
N ALA A 203 -9.88 -54.65 -30.93
CA ALA A 203 -10.66 -55.11 -32.07
C ALA A 203 -11.06 -54.01 -33.07
#